data_0665446cb42b7999cc80b22e26459031
#
_entry.id   0665446cb42b7999cc80b22e26459031
#
_cell.length_a   1.000
_cell.length_b   1.000
_cell.length_c   1.000
_cell.angle_alpha   90.00
_cell.angle_beta   90.00
_cell.angle_gamma   90.00
#
_symmetry.space_group_name_H-M   'P 1'
#
loop_
_entity.id
_entity.type
_entity.pdbx_description
1 polymer ?
#
loop_
_entity_poly.entity_id
_entity_poly.type
_entity_poly.pdbx_seq_one_letter_code
_entity_poly.pdbx_strand_id
1 'polypeptide(L)'
;TVKIKSIDIVSKKSMKLTWEKKKDADGYIIFRKNGTEDWKEAGECKGGQKNSYVDEDLTYKNTYAYMVVPYQKQNGSKVYAAPNGEGMTKKLAYYSEYKKGLKYYYDMEGNVIKDVEGIIGEQKSYVLKVNTSACVVTVYAKDGKKGYKIPVKSFLCAPGKTNKTGTFYTGVTHRYWVLFYNSYSQWTKQIHGNILFHTSPYTQYRNNKSLDVEEYNKLGTRASHGCIRLQCVNMKWIYDHCKGRTKVVIYESKNPGPFGKPELEKLPSWHTWDPTDPASAKWCKKKGCH
;
A
#
# COMPACT_ATOMS: atom_id res chain seq x y z
N THR A 1 -26.35 -11.74 -17.78
CA THR A 1 -25.38 -10.78 -17.22
C THR A 1 -24.02 -10.98 -17.86
N VAL A 2 -23.17 -9.96 -17.83
CA VAL A 2 -21.75 -10.05 -18.19
C VAL A 2 -20.89 -9.99 -16.92
N LYS A 3 -19.67 -10.53 -17.00
CA LYS A 3 -18.74 -10.54 -15.89
C LYS A 3 -18.19 -9.13 -15.63
N ILE A 4 -18.45 -8.59 -14.46
CA ILE A 4 -17.81 -7.36 -13.99
C ILE A 4 -16.35 -7.67 -13.66
N LYS A 5 -15.41 -6.85 -14.18
CA LYS A 5 -13.96 -6.97 -13.95
C LYS A 5 -13.52 -6.23 -12.71
N SER A 6 -14.03 -5.01 -12.53
CA SER A 6 -13.73 -4.20 -11.36
C SER A 6 -14.87 -3.24 -11.01
N ILE A 7 -14.94 -2.89 -9.74
CA ILE A 7 -15.69 -1.77 -9.20
C ILE A 7 -14.71 -0.91 -8.43
N ASP A 8 -14.39 0.26 -8.98
CA ASP A 8 -13.40 1.18 -8.43
C ASP A 8 -14.10 2.41 -7.84
N ILE A 9 -13.74 2.78 -6.62
CA ILE A 9 -14.25 4.01 -6.01
C ILE A 9 -13.50 5.18 -6.62
N VAL A 10 -14.20 6.10 -7.28
CA VAL A 10 -13.61 7.25 -7.98
C VAL A 10 -13.82 8.58 -7.27
N SER A 11 -14.86 8.68 -6.43
CA SER A 11 -15.10 9.82 -5.54
C SER A 11 -15.86 9.41 -4.28
N LYS A 12 -16.14 10.37 -3.39
CA LYS A 12 -16.99 10.17 -2.19
C LYS A 12 -18.40 9.67 -2.50
N LYS A 13 -18.88 9.86 -3.73
CA LYS A 13 -20.25 9.57 -4.14
C LYS A 13 -20.35 8.76 -5.41
N SER A 14 -19.24 8.23 -5.94
CA SER A 14 -19.28 7.54 -7.22
C SER A 14 -18.36 6.35 -7.30
N MET A 15 -18.79 5.34 -8.05
CA MET A 15 -18.05 4.14 -8.38
C MET A 15 -18.01 3.92 -9.87
N LYS A 16 -16.87 3.50 -10.40
CA LYS A 16 -16.71 3.12 -11.80
C LYS A 16 -16.69 1.61 -11.92
N LEU A 17 -17.60 1.10 -12.72
CA LEU A 17 -17.66 -0.29 -13.10
C LEU A 17 -16.92 -0.52 -14.42
N THR A 18 -16.25 -1.67 -14.56
CA THR A 18 -15.74 -2.16 -15.84
C THR A 18 -16.13 -3.63 -15.99
N TRP A 19 -16.41 -4.06 -17.22
CA TRP A 19 -16.87 -5.42 -17.49
C TRP A 19 -16.32 -6.02 -18.77
N GLU A 20 -16.58 -7.30 -19.00
CA GLU A 20 -16.29 -7.99 -20.26
C GLU A 20 -17.38 -7.67 -21.28
N LYS A 21 -16.94 -7.25 -22.47
CA LYS A 21 -17.89 -7.00 -23.57
C LYS A 21 -18.57 -8.31 -24.00
N LYS A 22 -19.83 -8.23 -24.37
CA LYS A 22 -20.54 -9.34 -25.00
C LYS A 22 -20.66 -9.06 -26.50
N LYS A 23 -20.31 -10.06 -27.32
CA LYS A 23 -20.55 -10.03 -28.76
C LYS A 23 -22.05 -9.82 -29.02
N ASP A 24 -22.39 -9.04 -30.02
CA ASP A 24 -23.75 -8.77 -30.46
C ASP A 24 -24.64 -8.03 -29.45
N ALA A 25 -24.10 -7.40 -28.44
CA ALA A 25 -24.84 -6.51 -27.58
C ALA A 25 -24.96 -5.11 -28.23
N ASP A 26 -26.15 -4.52 -28.20
CA ASP A 26 -26.40 -3.13 -28.63
C ASP A 26 -26.08 -2.14 -27.51
N GLY A 27 -26.05 -2.61 -26.27
CA GLY A 27 -25.68 -1.85 -25.09
C GLY A 27 -25.85 -2.64 -23.80
N TYR A 28 -25.80 -1.95 -22.67
CA TYR A 28 -25.84 -2.56 -21.34
C TYR A 28 -26.72 -1.75 -20.41
N ILE A 29 -27.55 -2.44 -19.62
CA ILE A 29 -28.27 -1.87 -18.48
C ILE A 29 -27.46 -2.21 -17.23
N ILE A 30 -27.22 -1.22 -16.40
CA ILE A 30 -26.55 -1.34 -15.12
C ILE A 30 -27.61 -1.40 -14.03
N PHE A 31 -27.66 -2.50 -13.31
CA PHE A 31 -28.51 -2.66 -12.15
C PHE A 31 -27.71 -2.50 -10.88
N ARG A 32 -28.28 -1.84 -9.88
CA ARG A 32 -27.73 -1.63 -8.55
C ARG A 32 -28.75 -2.01 -7.48
N LYS A 33 -28.26 -2.56 -6.36
CA LYS A 33 -29.01 -2.63 -5.10
C LYS A 33 -28.12 -2.25 -3.92
N ASN A 34 -28.73 -1.76 -2.84
CA ASN A 34 -28.07 -1.41 -1.60
C ASN A 34 -28.55 -2.38 -0.49
N GLY A 35 -27.61 -3.19 0.02
CA GLY A 35 -27.95 -4.19 1.02
C GLY A 35 -28.99 -5.21 0.55
N THR A 36 -30.13 -5.27 1.23
CA THR A 36 -31.24 -6.19 0.95
C THR A 36 -32.32 -5.61 0.02
N GLU A 37 -32.12 -4.39 -0.51
CA GLU A 37 -33.06 -3.80 -1.46
C GLU A 37 -33.17 -4.62 -2.74
N ASP A 38 -34.27 -4.41 -3.48
CA ASP A 38 -34.44 -4.96 -4.82
C ASP A 38 -33.49 -4.32 -5.84
N TRP A 39 -33.27 -5.04 -6.93
CA TRP A 39 -32.49 -4.52 -8.05
C TRP A 39 -33.24 -3.36 -8.73
N LYS A 40 -32.52 -2.23 -8.85
CA LYS A 40 -33.00 -1.03 -9.55
C LYS A 40 -32.06 -0.70 -10.70
N GLU A 41 -32.58 -0.19 -11.81
CA GLU A 41 -31.76 0.34 -12.88
C GLU A 41 -31.02 1.58 -12.39
N ALA A 42 -29.69 1.54 -12.43
CA ALA A 42 -28.81 2.66 -12.08
C ALA A 42 -28.39 3.45 -13.32
N GLY A 43 -28.46 2.84 -14.50
CA GLY A 43 -28.20 3.54 -15.74
C GLY A 43 -28.00 2.62 -16.95
N GLU A 44 -27.75 3.27 -18.09
CA GLU A 44 -27.60 2.62 -19.38
C GLU A 44 -26.29 3.03 -20.07
N CYS A 45 -25.61 2.08 -20.69
CA CYS A 45 -24.55 2.31 -21.65
C CYS A 45 -25.03 1.96 -23.06
N LYS A 46 -25.38 2.98 -23.86
CA LYS A 46 -25.70 2.81 -25.29
C LYS A 46 -24.41 2.49 -26.06
N GLY A 47 -24.45 1.42 -26.86
CA GLY A 47 -23.35 0.93 -27.68
C GLY A 47 -22.62 -0.29 -27.06
N GLY A 48 -22.66 -1.42 -27.79
CA GLY A 48 -22.11 -2.69 -27.33
C GLY A 48 -20.59 -2.71 -27.14
N GLN A 49 -19.89 -1.72 -27.70
CA GLN A 49 -18.43 -1.60 -27.51
C GLN A 49 -18.04 -0.91 -26.21
N LYS A 50 -18.97 -0.28 -25.51
CA LYS A 50 -18.72 0.28 -24.18
C LYS A 50 -18.58 -0.82 -23.14
N ASN A 51 -17.69 -0.63 -22.19
CA ASN A 51 -17.40 -1.60 -21.13
C ASN A 51 -17.10 -0.93 -19.79
N SER A 52 -17.57 0.31 -19.60
CA SER A 52 -17.46 1.01 -18.32
C SER A 52 -18.63 1.97 -18.13
N TYR A 53 -18.97 2.17 -16.86
CA TYR A 53 -20.01 3.09 -16.39
C TYR A 53 -19.57 3.72 -15.08
N VAL A 54 -19.90 4.98 -14.86
CA VAL A 54 -19.73 5.66 -13.57
C VAL A 54 -21.11 5.83 -12.96
N ASP A 55 -21.30 5.21 -11.80
CA ASP A 55 -22.48 5.36 -10.98
C ASP A 55 -22.22 6.49 -9.98
N GLU A 56 -23.11 7.47 -9.95
CA GLU A 56 -22.98 8.72 -9.18
C GLU A 56 -24.05 8.78 -8.09
N ASP A 57 -23.97 9.81 -7.22
CA ASP A 57 -24.92 10.08 -6.13
C ASP A 57 -25.09 8.92 -5.13
N LEU A 58 -24.02 8.16 -4.92
CA LEU A 58 -23.98 7.08 -3.96
C LEU A 58 -23.86 7.61 -2.52
N THR A 59 -24.50 6.89 -1.60
CA THR A 59 -24.41 7.18 -0.17
C THR A 59 -23.20 6.53 0.46
N TYR A 60 -22.46 7.30 1.18
CA TYR A 60 -21.30 6.92 1.95
C TYR A 60 -21.55 5.77 2.97
N LYS A 61 -20.54 4.91 3.19
CA LYS A 61 -20.58 3.71 4.03
C LYS A 61 -21.50 2.57 3.54
N ASN A 62 -22.31 2.80 2.52
CA ASN A 62 -23.15 1.75 1.97
C ASN A 62 -22.36 0.73 1.15
N THR A 63 -22.86 -0.49 1.14
CA THR A 63 -22.37 -1.56 0.26
C THR A 63 -23.35 -1.73 -0.89
N TYR A 64 -22.87 -1.49 -2.10
CA TYR A 64 -23.66 -1.64 -3.31
C TYR A 64 -23.30 -2.94 -4.02
N ALA A 65 -24.33 -3.64 -4.50
CA ALA A 65 -24.15 -4.74 -5.42
C ALA A 65 -24.55 -4.29 -6.84
N TYR A 66 -23.80 -4.76 -7.83
CA TYR A 66 -24.02 -4.41 -9.24
C TYR A 66 -24.15 -5.64 -10.12
N MET A 67 -25.00 -5.51 -11.13
CA MET A 67 -25.05 -6.39 -12.29
C MET A 67 -25.04 -5.56 -13.56
N VAL A 68 -24.42 -6.08 -14.60
CA VAL A 68 -24.42 -5.49 -15.94
C VAL A 68 -25.09 -6.48 -16.88
N VAL A 69 -26.20 -6.07 -17.47
CA VAL A 69 -27.04 -6.88 -18.35
C VAL A 69 -26.94 -6.34 -19.76
N PRO A 70 -26.46 -7.13 -20.74
CA PRO A 70 -26.44 -6.73 -22.13
C PRO A 70 -27.88 -6.76 -22.68
N TYR A 71 -28.21 -5.82 -23.56
CA TYR A 71 -29.46 -5.85 -24.31
C TYR A 71 -29.24 -5.87 -25.81
N GLN A 72 -30.25 -6.36 -26.54
CA GLN A 72 -30.37 -6.23 -27.98
C GLN A 72 -31.61 -5.40 -28.31
N LYS A 73 -31.59 -4.70 -29.45
CA LYS A 73 -32.75 -3.99 -29.97
C LYS A 73 -33.51 -4.87 -30.92
N GLN A 74 -34.79 -5.05 -30.63
CA GLN A 74 -35.73 -5.78 -31.52
C GLN A 74 -36.94 -4.86 -31.74
N ASN A 75 -37.24 -4.57 -32.98
CA ASN A 75 -38.36 -3.68 -33.36
C ASN A 75 -38.37 -2.37 -32.58
N GLY A 76 -37.20 -1.75 -32.35
CA GLY A 76 -37.08 -0.51 -31.62
C GLY A 76 -37.07 -0.61 -30.08
N SER A 77 -37.42 -1.78 -29.54
CA SER A 77 -37.46 -2.02 -28.09
C SER A 77 -36.21 -2.76 -27.63
N LYS A 78 -35.79 -2.51 -26.36
CA LYS A 78 -34.69 -3.23 -25.74
C LYS A 78 -35.17 -4.58 -25.20
N VAL A 79 -34.50 -5.64 -25.55
CA VAL A 79 -34.72 -6.98 -25.01
C VAL A 79 -33.52 -7.39 -24.18
N TYR A 80 -33.74 -7.69 -22.89
CA TYR A 80 -32.74 -8.15 -21.95
C TYR A 80 -33.35 -9.00 -20.85
N ALA A 81 -32.50 -9.85 -20.20
CA ALA A 81 -32.94 -10.66 -19.08
C ALA A 81 -33.02 -9.79 -17.79
N ALA A 82 -33.98 -10.09 -16.93
CA ALA A 82 -34.06 -9.50 -15.60
C ALA A 82 -32.75 -9.81 -14.80
N PRO A 83 -32.32 -8.90 -13.91
CA PRO A 83 -31.20 -9.18 -13.02
C PRO A 83 -31.53 -10.36 -12.12
N ASN A 84 -30.59 -11.32 -12.03
CA ASN A 84 -30.76 -12.51 -11.21
C ASN A 84 -29.41 -12.87 -10.54
N GLY A 85 -29.44 -13.15 -9.24
CA GLY A 85 -28.28 -13.49 -8.41
C GLY A 85 -27.81 -12.34 -7.52
N GLU A 86 -26.64 -12.51 -6.92
CA GLU A 86 -26.12 -11.58 -5.88
C GLU A 86 -25.41 -10.35 -6.47
N GLY A 87 -24.83 -10.49 -7.66
CA GLY A 87 -24.00 -9.45 -8.26
C GLY A 87 -22.62 -9.30 -7.62
N MET A 88 -21.84 -8.33 -8.12
CA MET A 88 -20.54 -7.98 -7.56
C MET A 88 -20.71 -6.82 -6.57
N THR A 89 -20.19 -6.98 -5.34
CA THR A 89 -20.37 -6.02 -4.27
C THR A 89 -19.15 -5.13 -4.06
N LYS A 90 -19.40 -3.87 -3.66
CA LYS A 90 -18.35 -2.93 -3.23
C LYS A 90 -18.88 -1.99 -2.15
N LYS A 91 -18.14 -1.87 -1.04
CA LYS A 91 -18.42 -0.89 -0.01
C LYS A 91 -17.77 0.46 -0.38
N LEU A 92 -18.53 1.55 -0.29
CA LEU A 92 -18.03 2.91 -0.47
C LEU A 92 -17.39 3.36 0.86
N ALA A 93 -16.13 2.97 1.10
CA ALA A 93 -15.44 3.15 2.37
C ALA A 93 -14.22 4.09 2.30
N TYR A 94 -13.79 4.46 1.11
CA TYR A 94 -12.67 5.37 0.86
C TYR A 94 -12.82 5.99 -0.54
N TYR A 95 -12.03 7.01 -0.81
CA TYR A 95 -11.92 7.57 -2.16
C TYR A 95 -10.46 7.92 -2.48
N SER A 96 -10.15 8.22 -3.73
CA SER A 96 -8.81 8.62 -4.13
C SER A 96 -8.82 9.92 -4.93
N GLU A 97 -7.79 10.74 -4.70
CA GLU A 97 -7.59 12.00 -5.43
C GLU A 97 -6.12 12.20 -5.78
N TYR A 98 -5.86 12.93 -6.87
CA TYR A 98 -4.53 13.39 -7.20
C TYR A 98 -4.26 14.74 -6.51
N LYS A 99 -3.15 14.79 -5.75
CA LYS A 99 -2.65 16.03 -5.14
C LYS A 99 -1.14 16.13 -5.37
N LYS A 100 -0.70 17.24 -5.96
CA LYS A 100 0.73 17.47 -6.29
C LYS A 100 1.37 16.31 -7.07
N GLY A 101 0.65 15.72 -8.03
CA GLY A 101 1.14 14.66 -8.90
C GLY A 101 1.22 13.26 -8.27
N LEU A 102 0.73 13.07 -7.06
CA LEU A 102 0.58 11.78 -6.37
C LEU A 102 -0.89 11.46 -6.17
N LYS A 103 -1.24 10.17 -6.21
CA LYS A 103 -2.58 9.67 -5.94
C LYS A 103 -2.68 9.24 -4.49
N TYR A 104 -3.48 9.96 -3.72
CA TYR A 104 -3.76 9.66 -2.31
C TYR A 104 -5.09 8.96 -2.17
N TYR A 105 -5.20 8.17 -1.12
CA TYR A 105 -6.44 7.57 -0.65
C TYR A 105 -6.86 8.26 0.65
N TYR A 106 -8.14 8.49 0.77
CA TYR A 106 -8.75 9.17 1.91
C TYR A 106 -9.85 8.31 2.50
N ASP A 107 -9.97 8.32 3.81
CA ASP A 107 -11.18 7.85 4.46
C ASP A 107 -12.34 8.79 4.15
N MET A 108 -13.49 8.47 4.65
CA MET A 108 -14.68 9.24 4.32
C MET A 108 -14.81 10.51 5.18
N GLU A 109 -14.05 10.64 6.22
CA GLU A 109 -13.88 11.86 7.01
C GLU A 109 -12.92 12.84 6.33
N GLY A 110 -12.17 12.38 5.31
CA GLY A 110 -11.22 13.19 4.54
C GLY A 110 -9.78 13.10 5.06
N ASN A 111 -9.49 12.18 5.97
CA ASN A 111 -8.14 11.94 6.44
C ASN A 111 -7.37 11.08 5.43
N VAL A 112 -6.09 11.38 5.24
CA VAL A 112 -5.22 10.57 4.38
C VAL A 112 -5.00 9.19 5.01
N ILE A 113 -5.30 8.14 4.25
CA ILE A 113 -4.98 6.76 4.63
C ILE A 113 -3.48 6.54 4.41
N LYS A 114 -2.74 6.34 5.51
CA LYS A 114 -1.26 6.25 5.50
C LYS A 114 -0.73 4.84 5.20
N ASP A 115 -1.60 3.84 5.17
CA ASP A 115 -1.32 2.48 4.67
C ASP A 115 -2.44 2.06 3.73
N VAL A 116 -2.14 1.98 2.44
CA VAL A 116 -3.12 1.66 1.41
C VAL A 116 -2.99 0.24 0.87
N GLU A 117 -2.16 -0.60 1.48
CA GLU A 117 -1.91 -1.98 1.03
C GLU A 117 -3.20 -2.80 0.98
N GLY A 118 -4.04 -2.69 2.01
CA GLY A 118 -5.37 -3.33 2.05
C GLY A 118 -6.35 -2.83 0.98
N ILE A 119 -6.10 -1.65 0.41
CA ILE A 119 -6.95 -1.05 -0.64
C ILE A 119 -6.50 -1.50 -2.03
N ILE A 120 -5.19 -1.41 -2.31
CA ILE A 120 -4.62 -1.66 -3.63
C ILE A 120 -4.15 -3.11 -3.82
N GLY A 121 -4.09 -3.89 -2.73
CA GLY A 121 -3.53 -5.23 -2.70
C GLY A 121 -2.02 -5.26 -2.92
N GLU A 122 -1.45 -6.48 -2.91
CA GLU A 122 -0.02 -6.68 -3.18
C GLU A 122 0.30 -6.30 -4.64
N GLN A 123 1.35 -5.51 -4.81
CA GLN A 123 1.79 -5.03 -6.12
C GLN A 123 2.99 -5.84 -6.63
N LYS A 124 3.09 -6.01 -7.94
CA LYS A 124 4.22 -6.72 -8.57
C LYS A 124 5.56 -6.01 -8.39
N SER A 125 5.55 -4.71 -8.12
CA SER A 125 6.76 -3.90 -7.95
C SER A 125 6.50 -2.60 -7.22
N TYR A 126 7.51 -2.13 -6.51
CA TYR A 126 7.52 -0.88 -5.75
C TYR A 126 8.75 -0.02 -6.10
N VAL A 127 8.70 1.24 -5.71
CA VAL A 127 9.87 2.14 -5.62
C VAL A 127 10.00 2.61 -4.18
N LEU A 128 11.21 2.54 -3.64
CA LEU A 128 11.53 3.05 -2.30
C LEU A 128 12.21 4.42 -2.44
N LYS A 129 11.70 5.43 -1.76
CA LYS A 129 12.35 6.74 -1.68
C LYS A 129 12.81 7.01 -0.26
N VAL A 130 14.12 7.17 -0.09
CA VAL A 130 14.78 7.40 1.20
C VAL A 130 15.12 8.89 1.32
N ASN A 131 14.42 9.58 2.19
CA ASN A 131 14.73 10.95 2.57
C ASN A 131 15.66 10.95 3.76
N THR A 132 16.94 11.22 3.54
CA THR A 132 17.96 11.13 4.59
C THR A 132 17.89 12.29 5.58
N SER A 133 17.44 13.47 5.16
CA SER A 133 17.28 14.62 6.07
C SER A 133 16.09 14.45 7.00
N ALA A 134 14.95 13.96 6.49
CA ALA A 134 13.77 13.72 7.33
C ALA A 134 13.79 12.35 8.02
N CYS A 135 14.71 11.44 7.66
CA CYS A 135 14.81 10.08 8.18
C CYS A 135 13.56 9.24 7.90
N VAL A 136 13.07 9.28 6.66
CA VAL A 136 11.85 8.59 6.24
C VAL A 136 12.10 7.80 4.96
N VAL A 137 11.64 6.56 4.93
CA VAL A 137 11.50 5.77 3.70
C VAL A 137 10.03 5.76 3.30
N THR A 138 9.72 6.18 2.08
CA THR A 138 8.35 6.09 1.53
C THR A 138 8.31 5.06 0.40
N VAL A 139 7.33 4.19 0.48
CA VAL A 139 7.04 3.15 -0.54
C VAL A 139 6.05 3.70 -1.55
N TYR A 140 6.32 3.49 -2.84
CA TYR A 140 5.43 3.90 -3.93
C TYR A 140 5.06 2.70 -4.81
N ALA A 141 3.76 2.57 -5.11
CA ALA A 141 3.21 1.62 -6.08
C ALA A 141 2.89 2.30 -7.42
N LYS A 142 2.72 1.49 -8.46
CA LYS A 142 2.31 1.97 -9.80
C LYS A 142 0.83 2.37 -9.83
N ASP A 143 0.54 3.48 -10.52
CA ASP A 143 -0.79 3.84 -10.97
C ASP A 143 -0.89 3.66 -12.48
N GLY A 144 -0.97 2.43 -12.92
CA GLY A 144 -0.99 2.07 -14.34
C GLY A 144 0.15 2.68 -15.14
N LYS A 145 -0.18 3.30 -16.28
CA LYS A 145 0.78 3.98 -17.16
C LYS A 145 1.39 5.25 -16.57
N LYS A 146 0.81 5.82 -15.52
CA LYS A 146 1.31 7.04 -14.86
C LYS A 146 2.56 6.78 -14.01
N GLY A 147 2.98 5.53 -13.84
CA GLY A 147 4.15 5.13 -13.08
C GLY A 147 3.91 5.09 -11.56
N TYR A 148 4.96 5.19 -10.77
CA TYR A 148 4.93 5.06 -9.31
C TYR A 148 4.40 6.34 -8.65
N LYS A 149 3.09 6.52 -8.65
CA LYS A 149 2.38 7.72 -8.18
C LYS A 149 1.54 7.50 -6.91
N ILE A 150 1.40 6.25 -6.47
CA ILE A 150 0.63 5.91 -5.26
C ILE A 150 1.61 5.77 -4.10
N PRO A 151 1.66 6.70 -3.12
CA PRO A 151 2.34 6.44 -1.86
C PRO A 151 1.56 5.35 -1.10
N VAL A 152 2.26 4.31 -0.66
CA VAL A 152 1.66 3.12 -0.03
C VAL A 152 1.75 3.21 1.48
N LYS A 153 2.94 3.44 2.00
CA LYS A 153 3.27 3.59 3.42
C LYS A 153 4.60 4.29 3.63
N SER A 154 4.85 4.78 4.84
CA SER A 154 6.12 5.38 5.22
C SER A 154 6.70 4.69 6.45
N PHE A 155 8.02 4.59 6.47
CA PHE A 155 8.79 3.98 7.56
C PHE A 155 9.74 5.01 8.15
N LEU A 156 9.78 5.11 9.47
CA LEU A 156 10.85 5.83 10.14
C LEU A 156 12.16 5.07 9.95
N CYS A 157 13.25 5.77 9.67
CA CYS A 157 14.55 5.15 9.47
C CYS A 157 15.68 5.91 10.18
N ALA A 158 16.84 5.28 10.34
CA ALA A 158 18.08 5.94 10.69
C ALA A 158 19.07 5.78 9.54
N PRO A 159 19.18 6.76 8.64
CA PRO A 159 20.17 6.76 7.58
C PRO A 159 21.57 7.14 8.11
N GLY A 160 22.58 6.94 7.28
CA GLY A 160 23.95 7.38 7.55
C GLY A 160 24.13 8.88 7.38
N LYS A 161 25.18 9.38 8.01
CA LYS A 161 25.58 10.81 7.87
C LYS A 161 26.09 11.12 6.45
N THR A 162 26.64 10.13 5.76
CA THR A 162 27.34 10.27 4.46
C THR A 162 26.66 9.53 3.31
N ASN A 163 25.33 9.29 3.39
CA ASN A 163 24.61 8.68 2.28
C ASN A 163 24.69 9.54 1.03
N LYS A 164 25.15 8.96 -0.08
CA LYS A 164 25.10 9.62 -1.37
C LYS A 164 23.66 9.65 -1.91
N THR A 165 23.24 10.80 -2.39
CA THR A 165 21.97 10.94 -3.12
C THR A 165 22.08 10.27 -4.49
N GLY A 166 20.97 9.79 -5.04
CA GLY A 166 20.94 9.16 -6.35
C GLY A 166 19.92 8.05 -6.48
N THR A 167 19.98 7.36 -7.60
CA THR A 167 19.13 6.21 -7.90
C THR A 167 19.95 4.93 -7.87
N PHE A 168 19.49 3.97 -7.11
CA PHE A 168 20.11 2.66 -6.91
C PHE A 168 19.10 1.55 -7.15
N TYR A 169 19.58 0.31 -7.19
CA TYR A 169 18.74 -0.88 -7.35
C TYR A 169 19.18 -1.94 -6.36
N THR A 170 18.23 -2.46 -5.59
CA THR A 170 18.53 -3.46 -4.55
C THR A 170 19.19 -4.70 -5.11
N GLY A 171 20.09 -5.27 -4.33
CA GLY A 171 20.81 -6.51 -4.62
C GLY A 171 20.39 -7.66 -3.72
N VAL A 172 21.38 -8.33 -3.16
CA VAL A 172 21.24 -9.54 -2.34
C VAL A 172 20.43 -9.29 -1.06
N THR A 173 19.85 -10.37 -0.56
CA THR A 173 18.95 -10.37 0.59
C THR A 173 19.36 -11.46 1.56
N HIS A 174 19.42 -11.14 2.85
CA HIS A 174 19.77 -12.10 3.89
C HIS A 174 18.80 -12.03 5.07
N ARG A 175 18.50 -13.18 5.67
CA ARG A 175 17.65 -13.24 6.86
C ARG A 175 18.40 -12.73 8.10
N TYR A 176 19.70 -13.04 8.23
CA TYR A 176 20.63 -12.56 9.25
C TYR A 176 21.92 -12.14 8.58
N TRP A 177 22.55 -11.09 9.10
CA TRP A 177 23.79 -10.54 8.55
C TRP A 177 24.72 -10.05 9.67
N VAL A 178 26.02 -10.23 9.46
CA VAL A 178 27.05 -9.67 10.33
C VAL A 178 27.35 -8.25 9.84
N LEU A 179 27.20 -7.28 10.70
CA LEU A 179 27.53 -5.88 10.48
C LEU A 179 28.94 -5.59 11.00
N PHE A 180 29.39 -4.34 10.90
CA PHE A 180 30.63 -3.90 11.52
C PHE A 180 30.55 -3.89 13.06
N TYR A 181 31.70 -3.92 13.74
CA TYR A 181 31.82 -3.79 15.20
C TYR A 181 31.05 -4.84 16.01
N ASN A 182 31.12 -6.10 15.59
CA ASN A 182 30.45 -7.23 16.26
C ASN A 182 28.94 -6.99 16.49
N SER A 183 28.31 -6.27 15.59
CA SER A 183 26.85 -6.10 15.58
C SER A 183 26.20 -6.91 14.47
N TYR A 184 24.93 -7.19 14.64
CA TYR A 184 24.21 -8.11 13.78
C TYR A 184 22.86 -7.52 13.39
N SER A 185 22.30 -7.98 12.28
CA SER A 185 20.95 -7.59 11.85
C SER A 185 20.17 -8.78 11.37
N GLN A 186 18.85 -8.64 11.38
CA GLN A 186 17.94 -9.52 10.68
C GLN A 186 17.24 -8.78 9.54
N TRP A 187 16.69 -9.54 8.57
CA TRP A 187 16.01 -8.94 7.43
C TRP A 187 16.85 -7.86 6.75
N THR A 188 17.81 -8.28 5.95
CA THR A 188 18.78 -7.39 5.30
C THR A 188 18.55 -7.36 3.80
N LYS A 189 18.69 -6.20 3.18
CA LYS A 189 18.65 -6.04 1.72
C LYS A 189 19.67 -5.01 1.27
N GLN A 190 20.56 -5.40 0.36
CA GLN A 190 21.56 -4.51 -0.20
C GLN A 190 20.90 -3.39 -1.04
N ILE A 191 21.39 -2.17 -0.88
CA ILE A 191 21.05 -1.02 -1.72
C ILE A 191 22.12 -0.87 -2.80
N HIS A 192 23.37 -0.68 -2.40
CA HIS A 192 24.55 -0.66 -3.27
C HIS A 192 25.81 -0.83 -2.44
N GLY A 193 26.87 -1.44 -3.00
CA GLY A 193 28.13 -1.69 -2.27
C GLY A 193 27.85 -2.30 -0.89
N ASN A 194 28.37 -1.69 0.16
CA ASN A 194 28.17 -2.09 1.55
C ASN A 194 26.99 -1.38 2.25
N ILE A 195 26.18 -0.63 1.51
CA ILE A 195 25.03 0.07 2.06
C ILE A 195 23.78 -0.82 1.97
N LEU A 196 23.13 -1.03 3.10
CA LEU A 196 22.04 -1.97 3.27
C LEU A 196 20.81 -1.28 3.85
N PHE A 197 19.63 -1.78 3.53
CA PHE A 197 18.48 -1.74 4.44
C PHE A 197 18.62 -2.89 5.43
N HIS A 198 18.44 -2.62 6.71
CA HIS A 198 18.42 -3.65 7.75
C HIS A 198 17.68 -3.20 9.01
N THR A 199 17.36 -4.13 9.90
CA THR A 199 16.79 -3.79 11.22
C THR A 199 17.79 -3.00 12.06
N SER A 200 17.33 -2.36 13.13
CA SER A 200 18.23 -1.89 14.18
C SER A 200 19.18 -3.01 14.61
N PRO A 201 20.44 -2.68 15.02
CA PRO A 201 21.44 -3.70 15.35
C PRO A 201 21.05 -4.57 16.54
N TYR A 202 21.60 -5.78 16.54
CA TYR A 202 21.58 -6.73 17.66
C TYR A 202 22.99 -6.99 18.13
N THR A 203 23.16 -7.27 19.42
CA THR A 203 24.48 -7.56 20.03
C THR A 203 24.89 -9.01 19.90
N GLN A 204 23.97 -9.91 19.52
CA GLN A 204 24.27 -11.33 19.33
C GLN A 204 23.68 -11.86 18.01
N TYR A 205 24.44 -12.70 17.33
CA TYR A 205 24.03 -13.29 16.06
C TYR A 205 22.82 -14.23 16.24
N ARG A 206 21.79 -14.04 15.41
CA ARG A 206 20.52 -14.81 15.41
C ARG A 206 19.75 -14.78 16.73
N ASN A 207 20.02 -13.82 17.59
CA ASN A 207 19.28 -13.66 18.84
C ASN A 207 18.38 -12.41 18.78
N ASN A 208 17.10 -12.60 18.53
CA ASN A 208 16.14 -11.49 18.43
C ASN A 208 15.83 -10.81 19.79
N LYS A 209 16.37 -11.35 20.91
CA LYS A 209 16.27 -10.76 22.25
C LYS A 209 17.50 -9.96 22.65
N SER A 210 18.43 -9.74 21.73
CA SER A 210 19.66 -8.98 21.97
C SER A 210 19.68 -7.67 21.18
N LEU A 211 18.53 -7.01 21.04
CA LEU A 211 18.41 -5.70 20.38
C LEU A 211 19.31 -4.69 21.11
N ASP A 212 20.11 -3.96 20.35
CA ASP A 212 20.78 -2.74 20.85
C ASP A 212 19.73 -1.63 20.97
N VAL A 213 19.25 -1.44 22.19
CA VAL A 213 18.16 -0.50 22.50
C VAL A 213 18.59 0.95 22.27
N GLU A 214 19.86 1.26 22.53
CA GLU A 214 20.38 2.61 22.28
C GLU A 214 20.35 2.93 20.79
N GLU A 215 20.77 2.02 19.94
CA GLU A 215 20.74 2.18 18.49
C GLU A 215 19.30 2.15 17.91
N TYR A 216 18.39 1.37 18.51
CA TYR A 216 16.98 1.42 18.17
C TYR A 216 16.36 2.79 18.45
N ASN A 217 16.65 3.35 19.62
CA ASN A 217 16.14 4.64 20.05
C ASN A 217 16.70 5.84 19.23
N LYS A 218 17.71 5.61 18.38
CA LYS A 218 18.22 6.57 17.39
C LYS A 218 17.46 6.56 16.05
N LEU A 219 16.47 5.67 15.86
CA LEU A 219 15.59 5.75 14.68
C LEU A 219 14.94 7.14 14.61
N GLY A 220 14.87 7.69 13.40
CA GLY A 220 14.45 9.06 13.16
C GLY A 220 15.58 10.09 13.20
N THR A 221 16.83 9.66 13.38
CA THR A 221 18.03 10.50 13.31
C THR A 221 19.06 9.94 12.32
N ARG A 222 20.02 10.75 11.88
CA ARG A 222 21.13 10.31 11.01
C ARG A 222 22.24 9.67 11.85
N ALA A 223 22.00 8.45 12.33
CA ALA A 223 22.85 7.79 13.32
C ALA A 223 23.70 6.65 12.77
N SER A 224 23.45 6.15 11.55
CA SER A 224 24.23 5.04 11.02
C SER A 224 25.53 5.48 10.32
N HIS A 225 26.42 4.54 10.01
CA HIS A 225 27.63 4.77 9.23
C HIS A 225 27.41 4.73 7.71
N GLY A 226 26.15 4.55 7.25
CA GLY A 226 25.81 4.50 5.83
C GLY A 226 24.57 3.66 5.53
N CYS A 227 24.32 2.60 6.26
CA CYS A 227 23.13 1.77 6.10
C CYS A 227 21.85 2.53 6.49
N ILE A 228 20.71 2.01 6.06
CA ILE A 228 19.38 2.53 6.40
C ILE A 228 18.74 1.58 7.39
N ARG A 229 18.73 1.96 8.67
CA ARG A 229 18.15 1.15 9.75
C ARG A 229 16.66 1.36 9.84
N LEU A 230 15.92 0.30 10.14
CA LEU A 230 14.45 0.29 10.21
C LEU A 230 13.99 -0.53 11.41
N GLN A 231 12.74 -0.33 11.84
CA GLN A 231 12.06 -1.29 12.71
C GLN A 231 11.90 -2.64 12.01
N CYS A 232 11.80 -3.70 12.80
CA CYS A 232 11.74 -5.07 12.28
C CYS A 232 10.58 -5.30 11.31
N VAL A 233 9.37 -4.86 11.63
CA VAL A 233 8.19 -4.99 10.76
C VAL A 233 8.40 -4.32 9.40
N ASN A 234 8.99 -3.13 9.40
CA ASN A 234 9.22 -2.34 8.18
C ASN A 234 10.31 -2.95 7.29
N MET A 235 11.37 -3.46 7.93
CA MET A 235 12.42 -4.15 7.19
C MET A 235 11.94 -5.50 6.64
N LYS A 236 11.17 -6.26 7.43
CA LYS A 236 10.54 -7.49 6.98
C LYS A 236 9.61 -7.23 5.79
N TRP A 237 8.83 -6.15 5.83
CA TRP A 237 7.99 -5.76 4.71
C TRP A 237 8.82 -5.52 3.43
N ILE A 238 9.91 -4.77 3.50
CA ILE A 238 10.82 -4.58 2.35
C ILE A 238 11.40 -5.92 1.87
N TYR A 239 11.77 -6.79 2.80
CA TYR A 239 12.32 -8.12 2.50
C TYR A 239 11.32 -8.97 1.72
N ASP A 240 10.06 -8.98 2.14
CA ASP A 240 9.02 -9.83 1.56
C ASP A 240 8.48 -9.29 0.23
N HIS A 241 8.30 -7.97 0.08
CA HIS A 241 7.59 -7.36 -1.04
C HIS A 241 8.49 -6.68 -2.08
N CYS A 242 9.70 -6.28 -1.71
CA CYS A 242 10.64 -5.64 -2.62
C CYS A 242 11.60 -6.67 -3.23
N LYS A 243 11.08 -7.62 -4.00
CA LYS A 243 11.87 -8.70 -4.62
C LYS A 243 12.70 -8.17 -5.80
N GLY A 244 13.78 -8.91 -6.15
CA GLY A 244 14.63 -8.58 -7.28
C GLY A 244 15.33 -7.21 -7.14
N ARG A 245 15.53 -6.55 -8.28
CA ARG A 245 16.17 -5.23 -8.38
C ARG A 245 15.14 -4.10 -8.18
N THR A 246 14.72 -3.89 -6.95
CA THR A 246 13.80 -2.80 -6.62
C THR A 246 14.55 -1.46 -6.68
N LYS A 247 13.94 -0.47 -7.36
CA LYS A 247 14.48 0.89 -7.46
C LYS A 247 14.44 1.60 -6.12
N VAL A 248 15.57 2.18 -5.71
CA VAL A 248 15.74 3.00 -4.50
C VAL A 248 16.23 4.38 -4.92
N VAL A 249 15.53 5.43 -4.50
CA VAL A 249 15.94 6.82 -4.70
C VAL A 249 16.31 7.41 -3.36
N ILE A 250 17.58 7.74 -3.17
CA ILE A 250 18.08 8.43 -1.96
C ILE A 250 18.15 9.92 -2.26
N TYR A 251 17.54 10.74 -1.43
CA TYR A 251 17.49 12.20 -1.58
C TYR A 251 17.44 12.90 -0.24
N GLU A 252 17.63 14.22 -0.26
CA GLU A 252 17.55 15.09 0.91
C GLU A 252 16.41 16.09 0.75
N SER A 253 15.59 16.21 1.80
CA SER A 253 14.53 17.21 1.86
C SER A 253 14.08 17.42 3.31
N LYS A 254 13.79 18.69 3.67
CA LYS A 254 13.14 19.01 4.95
C LYS A 254 11.68 18.50 5.00
N ASN A 255 11.02 18.38 3.85
CA ASN A 255 9.68 17.81 3.76
C ASN A 255 9.77 16.28 3.90
N PRO A 256 9.17 15.67 4.92
CA PRO A 256 9.26 14.24 5.18
C PRO A 256 8.55 13.36 4.12
N GLY A 257 7.72 13.96 3.27
CA GLY A 257 7.00 13.24 2.23
C GLY A 257 5.49 13.16 2.47
N PRO A 258 4.79 12.31 1.70
CA PRO A 258 3.33 12.34 1.57
C PRO A 258 2.57 12.04 2.87
N PHE A 259 3.14 11.27 3.77
CA PHE A 259 2.47 10.83 5.01
C PHE A 259 3.07 11.45 6.29
N GLY A 260 4.01 12.39 6.12
CA GLY A 260 4.73 12.95 7.25
C GLY A 260 5.83 12.02 7.77
N LYS A 261 6.44 12.39 8.87
CA LYS A 261 7.45 11.58 9.57
C LYS A 261 6.72 10.69 10.59
N PRO A 262 6.88 9.36 10.52
CA PRO A 262 6.34 8.47 11.54
C PRO A 262 7.01 8.73 12.91
N GLU A 263 6.25 8.51 13.97
CA GLU A 263 6.74 8.61 15.34
C GLU A 263 7.41 7.30 15.79
N LEU A 264 8.28 7.39 16.78
CA LEU A 264 8.93 6.27 17.44
C LEU A 264 8.60 6.30 18.93
N GLU A 265 8.04 5.23 19.43
CA GLU A 265 8.04 4.96 20.86
C GLU A 265 9.43 4.45 21.28
N LYS A 266 10.09 5.19 22.15
CA LYS A 266 11.42 4.81 22.66
C LYS A 266 11.30 3.68 23.67
N LEU A 267 12.24 2.77 23.61
CA LEU A 267 12.30 1.61 24.49
C LEU A 267 13.13 1.89 25.73
N PRO A 268 12.72 1.42 26.90
CA PRO A 268 13.58 1.42 28.09
C PRO A 268 14.71 0.39 27.92
N SER A 269 15.82 0.58 28.59
CA SER A 269 17.05 -0.21 28.43
C SER A 269 16.86 -1.74 28.63
N TRP A 270 15.89 -2.14 29.43
CA TRP A 270 15.59 -3.55 29.66
C TRP A 270 14.82 -4.24 28.49
N HIS A 271 14.28 -3.47 27.54
CA HIS A 271 13.45 -3.99 26.45
C HIS A 271 14.32 -4.42 25.27
N THR A 272 15.05 -5.50 25.42
CA THR A 272 16.10 -5.97 24.50
C THR A 272 15.60 -6.73 23.28
N TRP A 273 14.39 -6.40 22.78
CA TRP A 273 13.86 -6.91 21.50
C TRP A 273 13.09 -5.81 20.76
N ASP A 274 12.98 -5.92 19.44
CA ASP A 274 12.17 -5.00 18.66
C ASP A 274 10.68 -5.37 18.88
N PRO A 275 9.84 -4.45 19.42
CA PRO A 275 8.42 -4.76 19.68
C PRO A 275 7.63 -5.03 18.40
N THR A 276 8.14 -4.58 17.24
CA THR A 276 7.53 -4.80 15.93
C THR A 276 7.97 -6.10 15.25
N ASP A 277 8.90 -6.86 15.85
CA ASP A 277 9.27 -8.18 15.34
C ASP A 277 8.08 -9.13 15.50
N PRO A 278 7.60 -9.80 14.43
CA PRO A 278 6.52 -10.79 14.54
C PRO A 278 6.76 -11.86 15.60
N ALA A 279 8.04 -12.19 15.90
CA ALA A 279 8.39 -13.15 16.94
C ALA A 279 8.27 -12.58 18.37
N SER A 280 8.15 -11.26 18.52
CA SER A 280 8.18 -10.59 19.84
C SER A 280 6.86 -10.61 20.59
N ALA A 281 5.74 -10.80 19.91
CA ALA A 281 4.40 -10.70 20.49
C ALA A 281 4.24 -11.50 21.78
N LYS A 282 4.78 -12.72 21.84
CA LYS A 282 4.76 -13.57 23.06
C LYS A 282 5.61 -13.01 24.21
N TRP A 283 6.68 -12.26 23.90
CA TRP A 283 7.56 -11.67 24.91
C TRP A 283 6.93 -10.40 25.45
N CYS A 284 6.37 -9.56 24.57
CA CYS A 284 5.63 -8.37 24.94
C CYS A 284 4.44 -8.73 25.83
N LYS A 285 3.62 -9.72 25.46
CA LYS A 285 2.50 -10.21 26.28
C LYS A 285 2.97 -10.67 27.67
N LYS A 286 4.09 -11.42 27.76
CA LYS A 286 4.63 -11.91 29.04
C LYS A 286 5.12 -10.78 29.95
N LYS A 287 5.62 -9.68 29.37
CA LYS A 287 6.18 -8.53 30.09
C LYS A 287 5.20 -7.39 30.27
N GLY A 288 4.01 -7.45 29.65
CA GLY A 288 3.01 -6.39 29.74
C GLY A 288 3.47 -5.09 29.08
N CYS A 289 4.21 -5.17 27.96
CA CYS A 289 4.73 -3.98 27.27
C CYS A 289 3.65 -3.27 26.43
N HIS A 290 2.58 -3.98 26.05
CA HIS A 290 1.48 -3.48 25.20
C HIS A 290 0.20 -4.18 25.59
#